data_530bbb45ad227eaf782752b033318069
#
_entry.id   530bbb45ad227eaf782752b033318069
#
_cell.length_a   1.000
_cell.length_b   1.000
_cell.length_c   1.000
_cell.angle_alpha   90.00
_cell.angle_beta   90.00
_cell.angle_gamma   90.00
#
_symmetry.space_group_name_H-M   'P 1'
#
loop_
_entity.id
_entity.type
_entity.pdbx_description
1 polymer ?
#
loop_
_entity_poly.entity_id
_entity_poly.type
_entity_poly.pdbx_seq_one_letter_code
_entity_poly.pdbx_strand_id
1 'polypeptide(L)'
;MDMLACLQCLHPTITKTTLRQCRRIALAMVVMTGRVTMLGLSRWAGPGGSYRTVQRFFATVIPWATLFWVFFRHHLYRSEDSYLLVGDEVVVTKAGKTTHGLDRFFASLYGKPVPGLAFFALSLVSIQQRRSFPVRVEPVVRSDAEKAASKAKAAAKKPQPSTAKRCRGRPKGSKNKAKTEATLTPELGRITHMIDALLPLIAASIPLTYLVLDGHFGNHNALHMARQCHVHLISKLRADSALYWPYTGPYAGRGPRRTYGDKVDYAHLPEKDLKETTVEGHIQTRLYQAQLLHKEFAQPLNVVMIVKTNLRTQARAPVVLFSNDLDVAYAPLVDSESLRCQIELNFRDANSTGASKTSCTSPQQASPLRRICRCSWSMWRTVSGLTCVNVPQTTASST
;
A
#
# COMPACT_ATOMS: atom_id res chain seq x y z
N MET A 1 -17.74 -12.25 22.22
CA MET A 1 -18.35 -12.37 20.88
C MET A 1 -17.95 -13.74 20.32
N ASP A 2 -18.90 -14.58 19.96
CA ASP A 2 -18.59 -15.88 19.35
C ASP A 2 -18.01 -15.67 17.94
N MET A 3 -16.76 -16.09 17.74
CA MET A 3 -16.05 -15.98 16.47
C MET A 3 -16.78 -16.71 15.34
N LEU A 4 -17.43 -17.83 15.65
CA LEU A 4 -18.14 -18.60 14.65
C LEU A 4 -19.44 -17.89 14.20
N ALA A 5 -20.08 -17.17 15.11
CA ALA A 5 -21.24 -16.33 14.79
C ALA A 5 -20.83 -15.15 13.89
N CYS A 6 -19.67 -14.53 14.13
CA CYS A 6 -19.17 -13.43 13.27
C CYS A 6 -19.02 -13.85 11.79
N LEU A 7 -18.68 -15.12 11.53
CA LEU A 7 -18.51 -15.61 10.16
C LEU A 7 -19.84 -15.96 9.47
N GLN A 8 -20.98 -15.89 10.18
CA GLN A 8 -22.28 -16.22 9.60
C GLN A 8 -22.70 -15.25 8.49
N CYS A 9 -22.29 -13.98 8.59
CA CYS A 9 -22.57 -12.98 7.55
C CYS A 9 -22.01 -13.35 6.16
N LEU A 10 -21.04 -14.27 6.08
CA LEU A 10 -20.44 -14.73 4.84
C LEU A 10 -21.29 -15.80 4.11
N HIS A 11 -22.35 -16.32 4.74
CA HIS A 11 -23.17 -17.39 4.19
C HIS A 11 -23.76 -17.08 2.81
N PRO A 12 -24.20 -15.85 2.49
CA PRO A 12 -24.72 -15.54 1.16
C PRO A 12 -23.66 -15.58 0.05
N THR A 13 -22.38 -15.45 0.41
CA THR A 13 -21.26 -15.29 -0.53
C THR A 13 -20.58 -16.63 -0.87
N ILE A 14 -20.59 -17.58 0.06
CA ILE A 14 -19.95 -18.88 -0.10
C ILE A 14 -20.88 -20.02 0.36
N THR A 15 -20.62 -21.23 -0.15
CA THR A 15 -21.44 -22.40 0.19
C THR A 15 -21.38 -22.74 1.68
N LYS A 16 -22.42 -23.36 2.22
CA LYS A 16 -22.46 -23.84 3.62
C LYS A 16 -21.26 -24.72 3.97
N THR A 17 -20.82 -25.56 3.01
CA THR A 17 -19.65 -26.43 3.20
C THR A 17 -18.36 -25.63 3.29
N THR A 18 -18.15 -24.68 2.39
CA THR A 18 -16.97 -23.78 2.41
C THR A 18 -16.95 -22.94 3.68
N LEU A 19 -18.09 -22.41 4.10
CA LEU A 19 -18.19 -21.63 5.35
C LEU A 19 -17.85 -22.48 6.57
N ARG A 20 -18.37 -23.71 6.65
CA ARG A 20 -18.01 -24.64 7.74
C ARG A 20 -16.53 -24.97 7.79
N GLN A 21 -15.90 -25.18 6.62
CA GLN A 21 -14.45 -25.41 6.54
C GLN A 21 -13.66 -24.16 6.92
N CYS A 22 -14.10 -23.00 6.44
CA CYS A 22 -13.54 -21.69 6.77
C CYS A 22 -13.49 -21.48 8.30
N ARG A 23 -14.62 -21.71 9.00
CA ARG A 23 -14.73 -21.62 10.46
C ARG A 23 -13.74 -22.52 11.19
N ARG A 24 -13.62 -23.78 10.76
CA ARG A 24 -12.69 -24.75 11.38
C ARG A 24 -11.24 -24.34 11.20
N ILE A 25 -10.89 -23.91 9.99
CA ILE A 25 -9.53 -23.44 9.68
C ILE A 25 -9.24 -22.16 10.44
N ALA A 26 -10.22 -21.25 10.56
CA ALA A 26 -10.12 -20.05 11.36
C ALA A 26 -9.77 -20.36 12.81
N LEU A 27 -10.59 -21.20 13.43
CA LEU A 27 -10.38 -21.60 14.81
C LEU A 27 -9.02 -22.28 15.00
N ALA A 28 -8.67 -23.22 14.10
CA ALA A 28 -7.37 -23.86 14.13
C ALA A 28 -6.21 -22.86 14.07
N MET A 29 -6.31 -21.84 13.19
CA MET A 29 -5.28 -20.78 13.08
C MET A 29 -5.16 -19.91 14.33
N VAL A 30 -6.25 -19.71 15.06
CA VAL A 30 -6.26 -18.90 16.29
C VAL A 30 -5.62 -19.64 17.45
N VAL A 31 -5.95 -20.95 17.61
CA VAL A 31 -5.55 -21.73 18.78
C VAL A 31 -4.24 -22.48 18.61
N MET A 32 -3.82 -22.76 17.35
CA MET A 32 -2.61 -23.54 17.13
C MET A 32 -1.35 -22.79 17.55
N THR A 33 -0.44 -23.52 18.14
CA THR A 33 0.93 -23.08 18.41
C THR A 33 1.90 -23.55 17.32
N GLY A 34 2.93 -22.77 17.06
CA GLY A 34 3.98 -23.11 16.10
C GLY A 34 3.64 -22.75 14.65
N ARG A 35 4.20 -23.52 13.73
CA ARG A 35 4.21 -23.20 12.30
C ARG A 35 2.87 -23.51 11.63
N VAL A 36 2.27 -22.53 10.95
CA VAL A 36 1.03 -22.72 10.19
C VAL A 36 1.31 -23.54 8.91
N THR A 37 1.04 -24.83 8.96
CA THR A 37 1.11 -25.77 7.83
C THR A 37 -0.23 -26.43 7.61
N MET A 38 -0.47 -27.05 6.44
CA MET A 38 -1.73 -27.78 6.22
C MET A 38 -1.89 -28.96 7.19
N LEU A 39 -0.78 -29.64 7.51
CA LEU A 39 -0.79 -30.72 8.48
C LEU A 39 -1.01 -30.18 9.91
N GLY A 40 -0.35 -29.06 10.26
CA GLY A 40 -0.60 -28.39 11.53
C GLY A 40 -2.08 -28.00 11.67
N LEU A 41 -2.63 -27.32 10.69
CA LEU A 41 -4.04 -26.95 10.68
C LEU A 41 -4.96 -28.16 10.85
N SER A 42 -4.71 -29.28 10.16
CA SER A 42 -5.55 -30.46 10.28
C SER A 42 -5.54 -31.09 11.67
N ARG A 43 -4.45 -30.96 12.42
CA ARG A 43 -4.34 -31.46 13.81
C ARG A 43 -5.15 -30.60 14.79
N TRP A 44 -5.33 -29.32 14.49
CA TRP A 44 -6.03 -28.36 15.34
C TRP A 44 -7.47 -28.06 14.89
N ALA A 45 -7.86 -28.48 13.68
CA ALA A 45 -9.18 -28.19 13.12
C ALA A 45 -10.33 -29.05 13.66
N GLY A 46 -10.04 -30.00 14.54
CA GLY A 46 -11.03 -30.87 15.17
C GLY A 46 -11.75 -31.83 14.21
N PRO A 47 -12.85 -32.46 14.64
CA PRO A 47 -13.59 -33.41 13.82
C PRO A 47 -14.04 -32.82 12.48
N GLY A 48 -13.74 -33.54 11.37
CA GLY A 48 -13.99 -33.08 10.00
C GLY A 48 -13.00 -32.08 9.43
N GLY A 49 -11.90 -31.77 10.16
CA GLY A 49 -10.78 -30.95 9.70
C GLY A 49 -9.60 -31.78 9.19
N SER A 50 -9.82 -32.95 8.57
CA SER A 50 -8.76 -33.81 8.05
C SER A 50 -7.82 -33.07 7.10
N TYR A 51 -6.59 -33.58 6.93
CA TYR A 51 -5.62 -33.01 6.00
C TYR A 51 -6.18 -32.80 4.58
N ARG A 52 -6.95 -33.76 4.07
CA ARG A 52 -7.62 -33.63 2.76
C ARG A 52 -8.67 -32.51 2.74
N THR A 53 -9.42 -32.32 3.83
CA THR A 53 -10.38 -31.21 3.95
C THR A 53 -9.65 -29.86 3.90
N VAL A 54 -8.58 -29.70 4.65
CA VAL A 54 -7.75 -28.50 4.64
C VAL A 54 -7.16 -28.27 3.24
N GLN A 55 -6.64 -29.33 2.59
CA GLN A 55 -6.08 -29.24 1.25
C GLN A 55 -7.15 -28.80 0.22
N ARG A 56 -8.37 -29.39 0.25
CA ARG A 56 -9.46 -29.00 -0.63
C ARG A 56 -9.89 -27.55 -0.40
N PHE A 57 -10.01 -27.13 0.84
CA PHE A 57 -10.33 -25.72 1.15
C PHE A 57 -9.35 -24.76 0.51
N PHE A 58 -8.04 -25.00 0.65
CA PHE A 58 -7.03 -24.15 0.03
C PHE A 58 -6.95 -24.29 -1.50
N ALA A 59 -7.59 -25.27 -2.10
CA ALA A 59 -7.75 -25.41 -3.54
C ALA A 59 -9.05 -24.77 -4.06
N THR A 60 -10.00 -24.43 -3.18
CA THR A 60 -11.27 -23.81 -3.56
C THR A 60 -11.05 -22.36 -3.94
N VAL A 61 -11.68 -21.93 -5.03
CA VAL A 61 -11.72 -20.53 -5.44
C VAL A 61 -12.66 -19.79 -4.50
N ILE A 62 -12.13 -18.85 -3.75
CA ILE A 62 -12.86 -18.05 -2.77
C ILE A 62 -12.76 -16.58 -3.20
N PRO A 63 -13.89 -15.85 -3.29
CA PRO A 63 -13.91 -14.43 -3.65
C PRO A 63 -13.49 -13.56 -2.45
N TRP A 64 -12.21 -13.56 -2.12
CA TRP A 64 -11.68 -12.95 -0.89
C TRP A 64 -12.02 -11.46 -0.74
N ALA A 65 -11.95 -10.68 -1.81
CA ALA A 65 -12.32 -9.26 -1.76
C ALA A 65 -13.79 -9.07 -1.34
N THR A 66 -14.69 -9.87 -1.91
CA THR A 66 -16.11 -9.86 -1.52
C THR A 66 -16.30 -10.30 -0.07
N LEU A 67 -15.58 -11.34 0.39
CA LEU A 67 -15.67 -11.79 1.79
C LEU A 67 -15.16 -10.72 2.76
N PHE A 68 -14.02 -10.07 2.46
CA PHE A 68 -13.52 -8.97 3.26
C PHE A 68 -14.53 -7.83 3.33
N TRP A 69 -15.11 -7.45 2.19
CA TRP A 69 -16.10 -6.40 2.12
C TRP A 69 -17.37 -6.73 2.92
N VAL A 70 -17.94 -7.92 2.74
CA VAL A 70 -19.16 -8.35 3.47
C VAL A 70 -18.90 -8.36 4.97
N PHE A 71 -17.76 -8.90 5.40
CA PHE A 71 -17.38 -8.90 6.82
C PHE A 71 -17.19 -7.49 7.36
N PHE A 72 -16.43 -6.66 6.65
CA PHE A 72 -16.19 -5.26 7.03
C PHE A 72 -17.50 -4.50 7.14
N ARG A 73 -18.36 -4.60 6.12
CA ARG A 73 -19.66 -3.91 6.09
C ARG A 73 -20.57 -4.34 7.24
N HIS A 74 -20.55 -5.60 7.62
CA HIS A 74 -21.45 -6.13 8.65
C HIS A 74 -20.99 -5.83 10.07
N HIS A 75 -19.68 -5.80 10.33
CA HIS A 75 -19.16 -5.74 11.69
C HIS A 75 -18.37 -4.48 12.03
N LEU A 76 -17.80 -3.80 11.04
CA LEU A 76 -16.76 -2.78 11.26
C LEU A 76 -17.10 -1.44 10.63
N TYR A 77 -17.95 -1.44 9.60
CA TYR A 77 -18.37 -0.23 8.91
C TYR A 77 -19.19 0.67 9.83
N ARG A 78 -18.92 1.97 9.75
CA ARG A 78 -19.68 3.03 10.42
C ARG A 78 -20.05 4.07 9.38
N SER A 79 -21.33 4.41 9.28
CA SER A 79 -21.86 5.35 8.28
C SER A 79 -21.39 6.79 8.53
N GLU A 80 -21.13 7.14 9.78
CA GLU A 80 -20.65 8.46 10.21
C GLU A 80 -19.14 8.64 10.03
N ASP A 81 -18.41 7.57 9.69
CA ASP A 81 -16.95 7.58 9.51
C ASP A 81 -16.57 7.88 8.05
N SER A 82 -15.45 8.50 7.86
CA SER A 82 -14.84 8.72 6.56
C SER A 82 -13.67 7.76 6.34
N TYR A 83 -13.52 7.29 5.11
CA TYR A 83 -12.53 6.27 4.77
C TYR A 83 -11.61 6.73 3.65
N LEU A 84 -10.33 6.40 3.79
CA LEU A 84 -9.30 6.53 2.76
C LEU A 84 -9.01 5.17 2.15
N LEU A 85 -8.75 5.12 0.85
CA LEU A 85 -8.16 3.94 0.22
C LEU A 85 -6.64 4.06 0.32
N VAL A 86 -6.01 3.10 0.98
CA VAL A 86 -4.56 3.08 1.17
C VAL A 86 -3.98 1.84 0.50
N GLY A 87 -2.90 2.00 -0.25
CA GLY A 87 -2.19 0.89 -0.88
C GLY A 87 -0.73 0.82 -0.47
N ASP A 88 -0.23 -0.42 -0.23
CA ASP A 88 1.18 -0.64 0.07
C ASP A 88 1.63 -2.06 -0.32
N GLU A 89 2.94 -2.22 -0.55
CA GLU A 89 3.56 -3.50 -0.88
C GLU A 89 4.29 -4.09 0.34
N VAL A 90 4.07 -5.37 0.60
CA VAL A 90 4.82 -6.12 1.61
C VAL A 90 5.62 -7.24 0.99
N VAL A 91 6.88 -7.36 1.40
CA VAL A 91 7.78 -8.44 0.97
C VAL A 91 7.98 -9.43 2.10
N VAL A 92 7.59 -10.68 1.85
CA VAL A 92 7.79 -11.80 2.77
C VAL A 92 8.97 -12.63 2.30
N THR A 93 10.07 -12.62 3.05
CA THR A 93 11.28 -13.38 2.73
C THR A 93 11.01 -14.88 2.70
N LYS A 94 11.52 -15.57 1.70
CA LYS A 94 11.36 -17.02 1.52
C LYS A 94 12.68 -17.67 1.16
N ALA A 95 13.01 -18.76 1.85
CA ALA A 95 14.01 -19.72 1.44
C ALA A 95 13.33 -20.80 0.59
N GLY A 96 13.96 -21.21 -0.50
CA GLY A 96 13.45 -22.26 -1.38
C GLY A 96 13.60 -21.87 -2.86
N LYS A 97 13.71 -22.88 -3.72
CA LYS A 97 13.96 -22.68 -5.16
C LYS A 97 12.69 -22.79 -6.02
N THR A 98 11.66 -23.48 -5.54
CA THR A 98 10.48 -23.92 -6.30
C THR A 98 9.17 -23.24 -5.92
N THR A 99 9.21 -22.22 -5.07
CA THR A 99 7.99 -21.49 -4.70
C THR A 99 7.54 -20.61 -5.87
N HIS A 100 6.34 -20.82 -6.38
CA HIS A 100 5.78 -19.99 -7.46
C HIS A 100 5.69 -18.53 -7.07
N GLY A 101 6.03 -17.59 -7.95
CA GLY A 101 6.08 -16.16 -7.68
C GLY A 101 7.27 -15.75 -6.81
N LEU A 102 8.18 -16.68 -6.48
CA LEU A 102 9.44 -16.34 -5.84
C LEU A 102 10.29 -15.51 -6.80
N ASP A 103 10.69 -14.35 -6.35
CA ASP A 103 11.61 -13.46 -7.07
C ASP A 103 12.42 -12.63 -6.06
N ARG A 104 13.27 -11.74 -6.56
CA ARG A 104 14.02 -10.80 -5.72
C ARG A 104 13.26 -9.48 -5.63
N PHE A 105 12.74 -9.17 -4.46
CA PHE A 105 12.06 -7.92 -4.18
C PHE A 105 12.89 -7.08 -3.22
N PHE A 106 12.82 -5.75 -3.38
CA PHE A 106 13.46 -4.84 -2.45
C PHE A 106 12.74 -4.90 -1.11
N ALA A 107 13.47 -5.14 -0.03
CA ALA A 107 12.93 -5.13 1.31
C ALA A 107 13.63 -4.02 2.10
N SER A 108 12.87 -3.04 2.54
CA SER A 108 13.35 -1.87 3.29
C SER A 108 14.12 -2.26 4.55
N LEU A 109 13.66 -3.31 5.25
CA LEU A 109 14.35 -3.84 6.44
C LEU A 109 15.81 -4.26 6.17
N TYR A 110 16.11 -4.74 4.97
CA TYR A 110 17.46 -5.19 4.60
C TYR A 110 18.20 -4.19 3.70
N GLY A 111 17.54 -3.13 3.24
CA GLY A 111 18.10 -2.15 2.32
C GLY A 111 18.55 -2.72 0.96
N LYS A 112 18.12 -3.94 0.61
CA LYS A 112 18.54 -4.65 -0.60
C LYS A 112 17.47 -5.60 -1.14
N PRO A 113 17.55 -6.01 -2.42
CA PRO A 113 16.68 -7.05 -2.96
C PRO A 113 16.97 -8.41 -2.29
N VAL A 114 15.94 -9.03 -1.72
CA VAL A 114 15.98 -10.35 -1.07
C VAL A 114 15.06 -11.33 -1.78
N PRO A 115 15.36 -12.65 -1.75
CA PRO A 115 14.44 -13.65 -2.26
C PRO A 115 13.16 -13.66 -1.39
N GLY A 116 12.02 -13.55 -2.03
CA GLY A 116 10.75 -13.44 -1.32
C GLY A 116 9.52 -13.52 -2.22
N LEU A 117 8.38 -13.36 -1.59
CA LEU A 117 7.09 -13.14 -2.22
C LEU A 117 6.65 -11.72 -1.88
N ALA A 118 6.24 -10.97 -2.88
CA ALA A 118 5.62 -9.66 -2.66
C ALA A 118 4.10 -9.75 -2.78
N PHE A 119 3.41 -8.96 -1.99
CA PHE A 119 1.97 -8.82 -2.02
C PHE A 119 1.65 -7.34 -2.00
N PHE A 120 0.72 -6.92 -2.86
CA PHE A 120 0.15 -5.58 -2.79
C PHE A 120 -1.21 -5.67 -2.09
N ALA A 121 -1.42 -4.81 -1.11
CA ALA A 121 -2.66 -4.74 -0.35
C ALA A 121 -3.35 -3.40 -0.56
N LEU A 122 -4.67 -3.43 -0.68
CA LEU A 122 -5.55 -2.27 -0.56
C LEU A 122 -6.32 -2.38 0.74
N SER A 123 -6.33 -1.31 1.52
CA SER A 123 -7.02 -1.22 2.80
C SER A 123 -7.91 0.01 2.84
N LEU A 124 -9.08 -0.11 3.47
CA LEU A 124 -9.85 1.03 3.92
C LEU A 124 -9.28 1.49 5.27
N VAL A 125 -8.92 2.74 5.36
CA VAL A 125 -8.44 3.32 6.63
C VAL A 125 -9.48 4.30 7.13
N SER A 126 -10.02 4.02 8.30
CA SER A 126 -10.96 4.90 9.00
C SER A 126 -10.20 6.11 9.54
N ILE A 127 -10.72 7.31 9.25
CA ILE A 127 -10.15 8.56 9.74
C ILE A 127 -10.42 8.72 11.23
N GLN A 128 -11.65 8.46 11.68
CA GLN A 128 -12.05 8.62 13.08
C GLN A 128 -11.45 7.55 13.99
N GLN A 129 -11.51 6.27 13.57
CA GLN A 129 -10.99 5.16 14.38
C GLN A 129 -9.47 5.00 14.28
N ARG A 130 -8.81 5.64 13.31
CA ARG A 130 -7.38 5.53 13.01
C ARG A 130 -6.94 4.07 12.85
N ARG A 131 -7.77 3.27 12.15
CA ARG A 131 -7.56 1.83 11.93
C ARG A 131 -7.64 1.48 10.46
N SER A 132 -6.82 0.52 10.07
CA SER A 132 -6.75 -0.02 8.72
C SER A 132 -7.48 -1.36 8.63
N PHE A 133 -8.28 -1.52 7.59
CA PHE A 133 -9.07 -2.71 7.29
C PHE A 133 -8.72 -3.21 5.89
N PRO A 134 -7.93 -4.28 5.74
CA PRO A 134 -7.60 -4.82 4.43
C PRO A 134 -8.85 -5.30 3.70
N VAL A 135 -9.01 -4.86 2.46
CA VAL A 135 -10.17 -5.24 1.62
C VAL A 135 -9.75 -6.02 0.38
N ARG A 136 -8.51 -5.88 -0.07
CA ARG A 136 -8.00 -6.65 -1.19
C ARG A 136 -6.50 -6.87 -1.04
N VAL A 137 -6.05 -8.10 -1.33
CA VAL A 137 -4.63 -8.47 -1.30
C VAL A 137 -4.33 -9.37 -2.48
N GLU A 138 -3.31 -9.02 -3.26
CA GLU A 138 -2.89 -9.81 -4.41
C GLU A 138 -1.39 -10.07 -4.41
N PRO A 139 -0.94 -11.25 -4.87
CA PRO A 139 0.47 -11.54 -5.03
C PRO A 139 1.03 -10.77 -6.23
N VAL A 140 2.20 -10.18 -6.05
CA VAL A 140 2.96 -9.56 -7.13
C VAL A 140 3.79 -10.65 -7.83
N VAL A 141 3.28 -11.16 -8.94
CA VAL A 141 3.98 -12.15 -9.77
C VAL A 141 4.47 -11.45 -11.02
N ARG A 142 5.81 -11.37 -11.18
CA ARG A 142 6.43 -10.77 -12.37
C ARG A 142 6.42 -11.76 -13.53
N SER A 143 6.02 -11.29 -14.69
CA SER A 143 6.12 -12.05 -15.94
C SER A 143 7.59 -12.25 -16.35
N ASP A 144 7.86 -13.19 -17.22
CA ASP A 144 9.23 -13.40 -17.72
C ASP A 144 9.73 -12.19 -18.54
N ALA A 145 8.82 -11.48 -19.22
CA ALA A 145 9.12 -10.21 -19.89
C ALA A 145 9.54 -9.12 -18.90
N GLU A 146 8.83 -8.97 -17.77
CA GLU A 146 9.20 -8.02 -16.71
C GLU A 146 10.56 -8.36 -16.09
N LYS A 147 10.84 -9.64 -15.86
CA LYS A 147 12.14 -10.10 -15.35
C LYS A 147 13.27 -9.82 -16.33
N ALA A 148 13.05 -10.07 -17.63
CA ALA A 148 14.03 -9.78 -18.69
C ALA A 148 14.29 -8.27 -18.79
N ALA A 149 13.25 -7.43 -18.78
CA ALA A 149 13.38 -5.98 -18.80
C ALA A 149 14.14 -5.44 -17.57
N SER A 150 13.88 -6.00 -16.38
CA SER A 150 14.59 -5.64 -15.15
C SER A 150 16.08 -6.00 -15.22
N LYS A 151 16.42 -7.20 -15.73
CA LYS A 151 17.80 -7.62 -15.96
C LYS A 151 18.52 -6.71 -16.96
N ALA A 152 17.87 -6.38 -18.08
CA ALA A 152 18.41 -5.46 -19.09
C ALA A 152 18.70 -4.07 -18.51
N LYS A 153 17.77 -3.50 -17.72
CA LYS A 153 17.98 -2.23 -17.01
C LYS A 153 19.13 -2.30 -16.00
N ALA A 154 19.27 -3.40 -15.28
CA ALA A 154 20.37 -3.59 -14.34
C ALA A 154 21.72 -3.72 -15.04
N ALA A 155 21.79 -4.42 -16.19
CA ALA A 155 22.99 -4.53 -17.02
C ALA A 155 23.40 -3.16 -17.60
N ALA A 156 22.44 -2.36 -18.07
CA ALA A 156 22.69 -1.02 -18.60
C ALA A 156 23.18 -0.01 -17.53
N LYS A 157 22.89 -0.26 -16.23
CA LYS A 157 23.36 0.58 -15.11
C LYS A 157 24.78 0.26 -14.64
N LYS A 158 25.37 -0.88 -15.05
CA LYS A 158 26.78 -1.15 -14.71
C LYS A 158 27.63 -0.10 -15.39
N PRO A 159 28.56 0.55 -14.64
CA PRO A 159 29.45 1.54 -15.23
C PRO A 159 30.28 0.85 -16.32
N GLN A 160 30.01 1.16 -17.58
CA GLN A 160 30.97 0.88 -18.63
C GLN A 160 32.13 1.86 -18.40
N PRO A 161 33.39 1.42 -18.48
CA PRO A 161 34.53 2.31 -18.48
C PRO A 161 34.43 3.21 -19.71
N SER A 162 33.78 4.34 -19.58
CA SER A 162 33.66 5.29 -20.68
C SER A 162 34.80 6.27 -20.60
N THR A 163 35.80 6.09 -21.46
CA THR A 163 36.81 7.07 -21.78
C THR A 163 36.26 8.29 -22.54
N ALA A 164 35.01 8.27 -22.95
CA ALA A 164 34.37 9.39 -23.63
C ALA A 164 33.62 10.27 -22.63
N LYS A 165 34.06 11.56 -22.50
CA LYS A 165 33.31 12.62 -21.79
C LYS A 165 31.91 12.71 -22.40
N ARG A 166 30.86 12.35 -21.64
CA ARG A 166 29.48 12.57 -22.06
C ARG A 166 29.27 14.05 -22.32
N CYS A 167 28.93 14.41 -23.56
CA CYS A 167 28.49 15.77 -23.89
C CYS A 167 27.34 16.19 -22.99
N ARG A 168 27.49 17.35 -22.33
CA ARG A 168 26.39 17.96 -21.58
C ARG A 168 25.32 18.42 -22.57
N GLY A 169 24.13 17.90 -22.47
CA GLY A 169 22.99 18.30 -23.27
C GLY A 169 22.06 17.16 -23.64
N ARG A 170 20.91 17.51 -24.17
CA ARG A 170 19.92 16.56 -24.63
C ARG A 170 20.39 15.92 -25.95
N PRO A 171 20.29 14.58 -26.15
CA PRO A 171 20.65 13.94 -27.39
C PRO A 171 19.86 14.53 -28.56
N LYS A 172 20.54 14.79 -29.70
CA LYS A 172 19.94 15.32 -30.93
C LYS A 172 18.82 14.35 -31.38
N GLY A 173 17.64 14.88 -31.67
CA GLY A 173 16.46 14.08 -32.10
C GLY A 173 15.58 13.53 -30.97
N SER A 174 15.93 13.70 -29.70
CA SER A 174 15.05 13.28 -28.60
C SER A 174 13.79 14.18 -28.55
N LYS A 175 12.60 13.59 -28.68
CA LYS A 175 11.32 14.30 -28.56
C LYS A 175 10.89 14.46 -27.09
N ASN A 176 10.15 15.52 -26.77
CA ASN A 176 9.50 15.63 -25.47
C ASN A 176 8.41 14.55 -25.37
N LYS A 177 8.37 13.82 -24.28
CA LYS A 177 7.21 12.96 -23.99
C LYS A 177 6.01 13.85 -23.71
N ALA A 178 4.87 13.53 -24.31
CA ALA A 178 3.62 14.18 -23.96
C ALA A 178 3.33 13.95 -22.48
N LYS A 179 3.08 15.02 -21.73
CA LYS A 179 2.77 14.93 -20.28
C LYS A 179 1.37 14.41 -20.01
N THR A 180 0.51 14.42 -21.02
CA THR A 180 -0.86 13.94 -20.94
C THR A 180 -0.98 12.45 -21.19
N GLU A 181 0.01 11.85 -21.84
CA GLU A 181 0.04 10.42 -22.13
C GLU A 181 1.01 9.72 -21.17
N ALA A 182 0.48 8.84 -20.33
CA ALA A 182 1.28 7.99 -19.48
C ALA A 182 1.00 6.52 -19.82
N THR A 183 2.06 5.80 -20.15
CA THR A 183 1.98 4.33 -20.25
C THR A 183 2.12 3.76 -18.86
N LEU A 184 1.06 3.09 -18.37
CA LEU A 184 1.11 2.44 -17.07
C LEU A 184 2.17 1.34 -17.08
N THR A 185 2.97 1.31 -16.02
CA THR A 185 3.87 0.19 -15.78
C THR A 185 3.04 -1.05 -15.43
N PRO A 186 3.56 -2.29 -15.61
CA PRO A 186 2.85 -3.50 -15.19
C PRO A 186 2.43 -3.47 -13.70
N GLU A 187 3.23 -2.83 -12.85
CA GLU A 187 2.92 -2.60 -11.44
C GLU A 187 1.66 -1.72 -11.27
N LEU A 188 1.64 -0.56 -11.91
CA LEU A 188 0.49 0.34 -11.87
C LEU A 188 -0.75 -0.28 -12.53
N GLY A 189 -0.58 -1.07 -13.60
CA GLY A 189 -1.68 -1.81 -14.23
C GLY A 189 -2.30 -2.84 -13.28
N ARG A 190 -1.51 -3.53 -12.46
CA ARG A 190 -2.02 -4.42 -11.42
C ARG A 190 -2.81 -3.66 -10.35
N ILE A 191 -2.29 -2.51 -9.91
CA ILE A 191 -2.98 -1.65 -8.91
C ILE A 191 -4.31 -1.13 -9.48
N THR A 192 -4.31 -0.64 -10.73
CA THR A 192 -5.55 -0.24 -11.43
C THR A 192 -6.59 -1.36 -11.40
N HIS A 193 -6.19 -2.56 -11.84
CA HIS A 193 -7.09 -3.72 -11.85
C HIS A 193 -7.65 -4.04 -10.46
N MET A 194 -6.83 -3.92 -9.41
CA MET A 194 -7.29 -4.12 -8.04
C MET A 194 -8.31 -3.06 -7.62
N ILE A 195 -8.10 -1.80 -7.97
CA ILE A 195 -9.00 -0.69 -7.64
C ILE A 195 -10.31 -0.83 -8.42
N ASP A 196 -10.25 -1.05 -9.73
CA ASP A 196 -11.42 -1.20 -10.60
C ASP A 196 -12.34 -2.35 -10.18
N ALA A 197 -11.77 -3.44 -9.69
CA ALA A 197 -12.55 -4.56 -9.18
C ALA A 197 -13.06 -4.35 -7.74
N LEU A 198 -12.49 -3.41 -6.98
CA LEU A 198 -12.90 -3.09 -5.61
C LEU A 198 -13.99 -2.02 -5.59
N LEU A 199 -13.85 -0.96 -6.40
CA LEU A 199 -14.76 0.18 -6.38
C LEU A 199 -16.24 -0.20 -6.55
N PRO A 200 -16.65 -1.08 -7.48
CA PRO A 200 -18.05 -1.49 -7.61
C PRO A 200 -18.61 -2.17 -6.35
N LEU A 201 -17.77 -2.82 -5.55
CA LEU A 201 -18.20 -3.48 -4.32
C LEU A 201 -18.52 -2.49 -3.20
N ILE A 202 -17.78 -1.38 -3.15
CA ILE A 202 -17.80 -0.46 -2.00
C ILE A 202 -18.52 0.86 -2.28
N ALA A 203 -18.63 1.28 -3.53
CA ALA A 203 -19.11 2.60 -3.94
C ALA A 203 -20.52 2.95 -3.42
N ALA A 204 -21.41 1.95 -3.30
CA ALA A 204 -22.76 2.17 -2.78
C ALA A 204 -22.79 2.52 -1.27
N SER A 205 -21.71 2.27 -0.54
CA SER A 205 -21.66 2.48 0.92
C SER A 205 -20.60 3.49 1.33
N ILE A 206 -19.49 3.59 0.59
CA ILE A 206 -18.36 4.46 0.91
C ILE A 206 -17.99 5.28 -0.34
N PRO A 207 -18.19 6.59 -0.32
CA PRO A 207 -17.69 7.49 -1.35
C PRO A 207 -16.17 7.65 -1.17
N LEU A 208 -15.39 6.89 -1.95
CA LEU A 208 -13.93 7.01 -1.93
C LEU A 208 -13.47 8.17 -2.81
N THR A 209 -12.82 9.15 -2.18
CA THR A 209 -12.27 10.32 -2.85
C THR A 209 -10.76 10.23 -3.00
N TYR A 210 -10.05 9.65 -2.03
CA TYR A 210 -8.60 9.67 -1.97
C TYR A 210 -7.99 8.28 -1.97
N LEU A 211 -6.93 8.15 -2.77
CA LEU A 211 -5.99 7.02 -2.78
C LEU A 211 -4.65 7.51 -2.20
N VAL A 212 -4.21 6.89 -1.11
CA VAL A 212 -2.94 7.24 -0.45
C VAL A 212 -1.92 6.15 -0.74
N LEU A 213 -0.80 6.52 -1.35
CA LEU A 213 0.30 5.63 -1.69
C LEU A 213 1.62 6.19 -1.16
N ASP A 214 2.61 5.32 -0.97
CA ASP A 214 3.93 5.73 -0.49
C ASP A 214 4.70 6.60 -1.52
N GLY A 215 5.87 7.13 -1.13
CA GLY A 215 6.69 8.00 -1.97
C GLY A 215 7.26 7.33 -3.23
N HIS A 216 7.22 6.00 -3.35
CA HIS A 216 7.56 5.30 -4.59
C HIS A 216 6.60 5.68 -5.73
N PHE A 217 5.36 5.91 -5.38
CA PHE A 217 4.29 6.33 -6.30
C PHE A 217 4.14 7.85 -6.44
N GLY A 218 5.06 8.64 -5.87
CA GLY A 218 5.11 10.09 -6.04
C GLY A 218 5.57 10.51 -7.43
N ASN A 219 4.91 10.02 -8.49
CA ASN A 219 5.28 10.27 -9.88
C ASN A 219 4.07 10.46 -10.80
N HIS A 220 4.33 10.98 -11.99
CA HIS A 220 3.29 11.29 -12.98
C HIS A 220 2.44 10.09 -13.38
N ASN A 221 3.05 8.90 -13.54
CA ASN A 221 2.31 7.71 -13.98
C ASN A 221 1.31 7.24 -12.92
N ALA A 222 1.67 7.30 -11.63
CA ALA A 222 0.75 6.96 -10.54
C ALA A 222 -0.39 7.98 -10.42
N LEU A 223 -0.10 9.27 -10.64
CA LEU A 223 -1.15 10.29 -10.70
C LEU A 223 -2.13 10.05 -11.86
N HIS A 224 -1.59 9.66 -13.03
CA HIS A 224 -2.43 9.32 -14.19
C HIS A 224 -3.32 8.10 -13.89
N MET A 225 -2.76 7.07 -13.27
CA MET A 225 -3.51 5.89 -12.80
C MET A 225 -4.66 6.29 -11.85
N ALA A 226 -4.37 7.09 -10.83
CA ALA A 226 -5.40 7.52 -9.87
C ALA A 226 -6.56 8.27 -10.55
N ARG A 227 -6.24 9.13 -11.54
CA ARG A 227 -7.25 9.81 -12.36
C ARG A 227 -8.10 8.86 -13.20
N GLN A 228 -7.50 7.82 -13.77
CA GLN A 228 -8.25 6.79 -14.48
C GLN A 228 -9.23 6.05 -13.57
N CYS A 229 -8.85 5.85 -12.31
CA CYS A 229 -9.72 5.26 -11.29
C CYS A 229 -10.68 6.28 -10.63
N HIS A 230 -10.75 7.53 -11.11
CA HIS A 230 -11.60 8.61 -10.57
C HIS A 230 -11.36 8.91 -9.08
N VAL A 231 -10.12 8.81 -8.61
CA VAL A 231 -9.72 9.15 -7.24
C VAL A 231 -8.57 10.16 -7.25
N HIS A 232 -8.47 10.96 -6.19
CA HIS A 232 -7.33 11.84 -5.98
C HIS A 232 -6.18 11.08 -5.33
N LEU A 233 -4.96 11.30 -5.83
CA LEU A 233 -3.75 10.73 -5.26
C LEU A 233 -3.19 11.63 -4.15
N ILE A 234 -2.88 11.03 -3.01
CA ILE A 234 -2.04 11.62 -1.97
C ILE A 234 -0.77 10.78 -1.87
N SER A 235 0.39 11.41 -1.99
CA SER A 235 1.69 10.74 -1.88
C SER A 235 2.80 11.72 -1.53
N LYS A 236 4.03 11.20 -1.36
CA LYS A 236 5.24 12.00 -1.13
C LYS A 236 6.00 12.23 -2.41
N LEU A 237 6.47 13.45 -2.60
CA LEU A 237 7.55 13.72 -3.53
C LEU A 237 8.90 13.51 -2.84
N ARG A 238 9.94 13.29 -3.65
CA ARG A 238 11.31 13.27 -3.14
C ARG A 238 11.69 14.66 -2.62
N ALA A 239 12.47 14.71 -1.56
CA ALA A 239 12.91 15.98 -0.97
C ALA A 239 13.74 16.85 -1.94
N ASP A 240 14.34 16.23 -2.97
CA ASP A 240 15.09 16.91 -4.03
C ASP A 240 14.25 17.27 -5.27
N SER A 241 12.93 17.04 -5.23
CA SER A 241 12.03 17.34 -6.34
C SER A 241 12.05 18.82 -6.72
N ALA A 242 12.16 19.09 -8.02
CA ALA A 242 12.22 20.44 -8.54
C ALA A 242 10.81 21.01 -8.72
N LEU A 243 10.28 21.60 -7.66
CA LEU A 243 9.03 22.35 -7.67
C LEU A 243 9.27 23.81 -8.07
N TYR A 244 8.28 24.39 -8.71
CA TYR A 244 8.31 25.77 -9.21
C TYR A 244 7.04 26.51 -8.82
N TRP A 245 7.19 27.78 -8.47
CA TRP A 245 6.06 28.69 -8.36
C TRP A 245 5.42 28.92 -9.73
N PRO A 246 4.10 29.13 -9.82
CA PRO A 246 3.49 29.63 -11.04
C PRO A 246 4.11 30.99 -11.43
N TYR A 247 4.32 31.20 -12.73
CA TYR A 247 4.83 32.49 -13.19
C TYR A 247 3.71 33.55 -13.17
N THR A 248 3.93 34.61 -12.42
CA THR A 248 2.97 35.74 -12.26
C THR A 248 3.45 37.03 -12.92
N GLY A 249 4.62 37.01 -13.56
CA GLY A 249 5.18 38.19 -14.21
C GLY A 249 4.48 38.57 -15.53
N PRO A 250 4.82 39.75 -16.09
CA PRO A 250 4.24 40.24 -17.32
C PRO A 250 4.57 39.33 -18.51
N TYR A 251 3.71 39.29 -19.48
CA TYR A 251 3.97 38.62 -20.76
C TYR A 251 4.96 39.42 -21.60
N ALA A 252 6.02 38.79 -22.04
CA ALA A 252 7.07 39.46 -22.82
C ALA A 252 6.68 39.82 -24.28
N GLY A 253 5.42 39.57 -24.68
CA GLY A 253 4.88 39.92 -26.01
C GLY A 253 5.35 39.01 -27.15
N ARG A 254 6.26 38.07 -26.93
CA ARG A 254 6.83 37.20 -27.97
C ARG A 254 6.98 35.74 -27.45
N GLY A 255 6.51 34.79 -28.26
CA GLY A 255 6.64 33.35 -27.96
C GLY A 255 5.59 32.81 -26.97
N PRO A 256 5.70 31.55 -26.55
CA PRO A 256 4.79 30.95 -25.57
C PRO A 256 4.87 31.64 -24.22
N ARG A 257 3.75 31.79 -23.51
CA ARG A 257 3.72 32.37 -22.18
C ARG A 257 4.53 31.53 -21.21
N ARG A 258 5.40 32.15 -20.40
CA ARG A 258 6.16 31.48 -19.37
C ARG A 258 5.22 30.89 -18.32
N THR A 259 5.32 29.60 -18.05
CA THR A 259 4.48 28.88 -17.08
C THR A 259 5.16 28.78 -15.72
N TYR A 260 6.47 28.52 -15.72
CA TYR A 260 7.24 28.26 -14.50
C TYR A 260 7.92 29.56 -14.01
N GLY A 261 7.66 29.91 -12.77
CA GLY A 261 8.36 30.96 -12.04
C GLY A 261 9.68 30.44 -11.46
N ASP A 262 10.04 30.92 -10.26
CA ASP A 262 11.24 30.52 -9.59
C ASP A 262 11.14 29.12 -8.98
N LYS A 263 12.28 28.43 -8.87
CA LYS A 263 12.35 27.14 -8.22
C LYS A 263 12.11 27.33 -6.71
N VAL A 264 11.36 26.42 -6.11
CA VAL A 264 11.12 26.43 -4.66
C VAL A 264 12.42 26.18 -3.92
N ASP A 265 12.76 27.08 -3.02
CA ASP A 265 13.85 26.93 -2.06
C ASP A 265 13.25 26.57 -0.68
N TYR A 266 13.49 25.35 -0.23
CA TYR A 266 12.98 24.88 1.06
C TYR A 266 13.64 25.56 2.27
N ALA A 267 14.74 26.29 2.07
CA ALA A 267 15.36 27.09 3.11
C ALA A 267 14.63 28.42 3.34
N HIS A 268 14.02 28.98 2.27
CA HIS A 268 13.40 30.30 2.29
C HIS A 268 11.98 30.24 1.72
N LEU A 269 11.08 29.56 2.43
CA LEU A 269 9.67 29.48 2.05
C LEU A 269 8.93 30.76 2.45
N PRO A 270 8.01 31.26 1.59
CA PRO A 270 7.25 32.47 1.87
C PRO A 270 6.33 32.31 3.09
N GLU A 271 6.35 33.27 4.00
CA GLU A 271 5.48 33.27 5.21
C GLU A 271 3.97 33.31 4.87
N LYS A 272 3.58 33.86 3.73
CA LYS A 272 2.19 33.87 3.26
C LYS A 272 1.59 32.47 3.09
N ASP A 273 2.43 31.47 2.81
CA ASP A 273 2.03 30.08 2.61
C ASP A 273 2.17 29.23 3.88
N LEU A 274 2.68 29.83 4.98
CA LEU A 274 2.77 29.18 6.28
C LEU A 274 1.36 28.97 6.87
N LYS A 275 1.05 27.76 7.26
CA LYS A 275 -0.23 27.35 7.84
C LYS A 275 -0.12 27.10 9.34
N GLU A 276 0.99 26.49 9.77
CA GLU A 276 1.14 26.08 11.16
C GLU A 276 2.61 26.03 11.57
N THR A 277 2.88 26.35 12.82
CA THR A 277 4.20 26.20 13.44
C THR A 277 4.03 25.55 14.80
N THR A 278 4.68 24.41 15.01
CA THR A 278 4.70 23.71 16.29
C THR A 278 6.14 23.52 16.77
N VAL A 279 6.33 23.50 18.09
CA VAL A 279 7.65 23.24 18.69
C VAL A 279 7.47 22.13 19.73
N GLU A 280 8.12 21.02 19.49
CA GLU A 280 8.14 19.87 20.38
C GLU A 280 9.59 19.59 20.83
N GLY A 281 9.89 19.88 22.08
CA GLY A 281 11.23 19.77 22.61
C GLY A 281 12.22 20.69 21.85
N HIS A 282 13.12 20.11 21.08
CA HIS A 282 14.11 20.83 20.26
C HIS A 282 13.81 20.80 18.77
N ILE A 283 12.64 20.33 18.37
CA ILE A 283 12.24 20.24 16.96
C ILE A 283 11.13 21.26 16.71
N GLN A 284 11.44 22.23 15.86
CA GLN A 284 10.44 23.12 15.29
C GLN A 284 9.91 22.51 13.99
N THR A 285 8.61 22.36 13.85
CA THR A 285 7.93 21.93 12.64
C THR A 285 7.12 23.08 12.07
N ARG A 286 7.38 23.43 10.80
CA ARG A 286 6.65 24.46 10.06
C ARG A 286 5.96 23.81 8.86
N LEU A 287 4.67 24.04 8.70
CA LEU A 287 3.85 23.51 7.61
C LEU A 287 3.48 24.64 6.66
N TYR A 288 3.80 24.45 5.39
CA TYR A 288 3.47 25.38 4.32
C TYR A 288 2.58 24.66 3.31
N GLN A 289 1.61 25.37 2.74
CA GLN A 289 0.77 24.85 1.67
C GLN A 289 0.70 25.83 0.51
N ALA A 290 0.97 25.31 -0.70
CA ALA A 290 0.89 26.11 -1.92
C ALA A 290 0.54 25.23 -3.14
N GLN A 291 -0.05 25.85 -4.15
CA GLN A 291 -0.20 25.25 -5.47
C GLN A 291 1.09 25.45 -6.27
N LEU A 292 1.78 24.38 -6.57
CA LEU A 292 3.10 24.38 -7.21
C LEU A 292 3.09 23.59 -8.52
N LEU A 293 4.05 23.91 -9.38
CA LEU A 293 4.24 23.25 -10.66
C LEU A 293 5.45 22.32 -10.60
N HIS A 294 5.33 21.16 -11.24
CA HIS A 294 6.44 20.24 -11.44
C HIS A 294 6.57 19.89 -12.92
N LYS A 295 7.80 19.79 -13.44
CA LYS A 295 8.02 19.61 -14.88
C LYS A 295 7.49 18.29 -15.43
N GLU A 296 7.36 17.26 -14.63
CA GLU A 296 6.84 15.96 -15.04
C GLU A 296 5.31 15.88 -15.01
N PHE A 297 4.64 16.72 -14.23
CA PHE A 297 3.19 16.73 -14.12
C PHE A 297 2.56 17.74 -15.09
N ALA A 298 1.41 17.37 -15.64
CA ALA A 298 0.71 18.23 -16.62
C ALA A 298 -0.01 19.41 -15.97
N GLN A 299 -0.43 19.26 -14.72
CA GLN A 299 -1.23 20.23 -13.98
C GLN A 299 -0.55 20.64 -12.69
N PRO A 300 -0.95 21.76 -12.08
CA PRO A 300 -0.52 22.14 -10.75
C PRO A 300 -0.82 21.04 -9.73
N LEU A 301 -0.03 21.01 -8.69
CA LEU A 301 -0.20 20.13 -7.54
C LEU A 301 -0.45 20.98 -6.29
N ASN A 302 -1.35 20.53 -5.45
CA ASN A 302 -1.48 21.04 -4.09
C ASN A 302 -0.39 20.38 -3.26
N VAL A 303 0.55 21.18 -2.77
CA VAL A 303 1.76 20.69 -2.11
C VAL A 303 1.79 21.20 -0.67
N VAL A 304 2.00 20.28 0.25
CA VAL A 304 2.29 20.60 1.65
C VAL A 304 3.76 20.28 1.93
N MET A 305 4.49 21.32 2.36
CA MET A 305 5.89 21.22 2.72
C MET A 305 6.02 21.26 4.23
N ILE A 306 6.49 20.16 4.82
CA ILE A 306 6.73 20.01 6.25
C ILE A 306 8.24 20.19 6.47
N VAL A 307 8.63 21.28 7.08
CA VAL A 307 10.05 21.57 7.38
C VAL A 307 10.29 21.37 8.86
N LYS A 308 11.03 20.32 9.21
CA LYS A 308 11.48 20.08 10.58
C LYS A 308 12.87 20.66 10.76
N THR A 309 13.02 21.53 11.75
CA THR A 309 14.31 22.16 12.10
C THR A 309 14.68 21.77 13.52
N ASN A 310 15.85 21.20 13.70
CA ASN A 310 16.41 20.98 15.03
C ASN A 310 16.99 22.30 15.54
N LEU A 311 16.42 22.87 16.60
CA LEU A 311 16.80 24.17 17.13
C LEU A 311 18.21 24.21 17.75
N ARG A 312 18.76 23.04 18.13
CA ARG A 312 20.14 22.95 18.65
C ARG A 312 21.17 22.86 17.54
N THR A 313 20.93 22.02 16.54
CA THR A 313 21.92 21.76 15.47
C THR A 313 21.66 22.55 14.21
N GLN A 314 20.53 23.26 14.12
CA GLN A 314 20.05 23.98 12.92
C GLN A 314 19.87 23.06 11.69
N ALA A 315 19.93 21.72 11.88
CA ALA A 315 19.69 20.78 10.80
C ALA A 315 18.21 20.80 10.37
N ARG A 316 17.99 20.84 9.06
CA ARG A 316 16.64 20.88 8.45
C ARG A 316 16.36 19.62 7.65
N ALA A 317 15.13 19.12 7.76
CA ALA A 317 14.64 17.96 6.99
C ALA A 317 13.26 18.29 6.40
N PRO A 318 13.17 18.55 5.08
CA PRO A 318 11.90 18.77 4.42
C PRO A 318 11.23 17.44 4.07
N VAL A 319 9.91 17.36 4.26
CA VAL A 319 9.04 16.33 3.71
C VAL A 319 8.03 17.02 2.81
N VAL A 320 7.83 16.51 1.60
CA VAL A 320 6.99 17.12 0.60
C VAL A 320 5.85 16.17 0.28
N LEU A 321 4.64 16.52 0.69
CA LEU A 321 3.40 15.82 0.35
C LEU A 321 2.71 16.52 -0.80
N PHE A 322 1.97 15.79 -1.61
CA PHE A 322 1.18 16.38 -2.67
C PHE A 322 -0.14 15.65 -2.89
N SER A 323 -1.10 16.39 -3.44
CA SER A 323 -2.33 15.86 -4.03
C SER A 323 -2.62 16.55 -5.36
N ASN A 324 -3.38 15.90 -6.22
CA ASN A 324 -3.98 16.52 -7.40
C ASN A 324 -5.36 17.15 -7.12
N ASP A 325 -5.86 17.02 -5.91
CA ASP A 325 -6.96 17.83 -5.40
C ASP A 325 -6.39 19.17 -4.91
N LEU A 326 -6.76 20.23 -5.62
CA LEU A 326 -6.23 21.57 -5.35
C LEU A 326 -6.92 22.23 -4.14
N ASP A 327 -8.08 21.73 -3.74
CA ASP A 327 -8.95 22.33 -2.73
C ASP A 327 -8.77 21.70 -1.34
N VAL A 328 -8.15 20.53 -1.25
CA VAL A 328 -7.92 19.87 0.04
C VAL A 328 -6.98 20.70 0.93
N ALA A 329 -7.41 20.96 2.17
CA ALA A 329 -6.60 21.69 3.15
C ALA A 329 -5.36 20.87 3.59
N TYR A 330 -4.38 21.56 4.18
CA TYR A 330 -3.12 20.94 4.62
C TYR A 330 -3.34 19.86 5.69
N ALA A 331 -4.24 20.10 6.64
CA ALA A 331 -4.43 19.21 7.79
C ALA A 331 -4.95 17.81 7.38
N PRO A 332 -6.04 17.67 6.59
CA PRO A 332 -6.46 16.38 6.04
C PRO A 332 -5.39 15.70 5.19
N LEU A 333 -4.58 16.47 4.43
CA LEU A 333 -3.54 15.90 3.59
C LEU A 333 -2.41 15.28 4.44
N VAL A 334 -1.97 15.99 5.50
CA VAL A 334 -0.97 15.51 6.45
C VAL A 334 -1.48 14.32 7.24
N ASP A 335 -2.74 14.37 7.70
CA ASP A 335 -3.33 13.28 8.47
C ASP A 335 -3.51 12.02 7.62
N SER A 336 -3.93 12.15 6.36
CA SER A 336 -4.07 11.04 5.42
C SER A 336 -2.75 10.29 5.22
N GLU A 337 -1.62 11.01 5.07
CA GLU A 337 -0.31 10.38 4.97
C GLU A 337 0.14 9.72 6.28
N SER A 338 -0.18 10.33 7.42
CA SER A 338 0.05 9.73 8.74
C SER A 338 -0.73 8.42 8.90
N LEU A 339 -1.99 8.41 8.48
CA LEU A 339 -2.86 7.24 8.52
C LEU A 339 -2.42 6.12 7.59
N ARG A 340 -1.68 6.41 6.52
CA ARG A 340 -1.10 5.39 5.64
C ARG A 340 -0.30 4.34 6.42
N CYS A 341 0.44 4.75 7.44
CA CYS A 341 1.23 3.83 8.26
C CYS A 341 0.38 2.75 8.96
N GLN A 342 -0.93 2.94 9.08
CA GLN A 342 -1.81 1.93 9.68
C GLN A 342 -1.86 0.63 8.87
N ILE A 343 -1.60 0.65 7.56
CA ILE A 343 -1.53 -0.57 6.74
C ILE A 343 -0.33 -1.44 7.14
N GLU A 344 0.76 -0.83 7.59
CA GLU A 344 1.97 -1.56 8.04
C GLU A 344 1.69 -2.39 9.29
N LEU A 345 0.76 -1.95 10.15
CA LEU A 345 0.31 -2.72 11.31
C LEU A 345 -0.37 -4.02 10.87
N ASN A 346 -1.17 -3.99 9.80
CA ASN A 346 -1.78 -5.19 9.24
C ASN A 346 -0.72 -6.19 8.76
N PHE A 347 0.35 -5.70 8.12
CA PHE A 347 1.47 -6.54 7.67
C PHE A 347 2.26 -7.13 8.84
N ARG A 348 2.54 -6.31 9.87
CA ARG A 348 3.21 -6.76 11.09
C ARG A 348 2.42 -7.89 11.76
N ASP A 349 1.13 -7.71 11.93
CA ASP A 349 0.26 -8.68 12.58
C ASP A 349 0.13 -9.96 11.74
N ALA A 350 0.03 -9.83 10.41
CA ALA A 350 0.07 -10.96 9.49
C ALA A 350 1.38 -11.76 9.59
N ASN A 351 2.50 -11.09 9.78
CA ASN A 351 3.81 -11.71 9.95
C ASN A 351 3.97 -12.36 11.34
N SER A 352 3.47 -11.73 12.40
CA SER A 352 3.56 -12.23 13.78
C SER A 352 2.79 -13.55 13.96
N THR A 353 1.65 -13.69 13.28
CA THR A 353 0.84 -14.92 13.31
C THR A 353 1.46 -16.09 12.54
N GLY A 354 2.62 -15.90 11.90
CA GLY A 354 3.34 -16.96 11.16
C GLY A 354 2.69 -17.38 9.85
N ALA A 355 1.50 -16.90 9.53
CA ALA A 355 0.75 -17.32 8.34
C ALA A 355 1.42 -16.88 7.03
N SER A 356 2.11 -15.74 7.02
CA SER A 356 2.84 -15.23 5.86
C SER A 356 4.10 -16.05 5.52
N LYS A 357 4.72 -16.70 6.52
CA LYS A 357 5.97 -17.46 6.37
C LYS A 357 5.78 -18.89 5.89
N THR A 358 4.55 -19.36 5.73
CA THR A 358 4.26 -20.75 5.36
C THR A 358 4.36 -20.93 3.85
N SER A 359 5.30 -21.74 3.36
CA SER A 359 5.52 -22.03 1.95
C SER A 359 4.78 -23.29 1.47
N CYS A 360 4.22 -23.26 0.26
CA CYS A 360 3.85 -24.47 -0.49
C CYS A 360 5.01 -24.87 -1.39
N THR A 361 5.44 -26.12 -1.32
CA THR A 361 6.66 -26.64 -1.97
C THR A 361 6.42 -27.28 -3.33
N SER A 362 5.23 -27.28 -3.90
CA SER A 362 4.97 -27.94 -5.20
C SER A 362 4.53 -26.95 -6.26
N PRO A 363 5.24 -26.89 -7.43
CA PRO A 363 4.90 -25.99 -8.55
C PRO A 363 3.58 -26.34 -9.24
N GLN A 364 3.26 -27.62 -9.34
CA GLN A 364 2.08 -28.12 -10.07
C GLN A 364 0.77 -28.08 -9.27
N GLN A 365 0.81 -27.96 -7.94
CA GLN A 365 -0.36 -27.97 -7.08
C GLN A 365 -0.69 -26.64 -6.39
N ALA A 366 0.16 -25.66 -6.52
CA ALA A 366 -0.03 -24.36 -5.86
C ALA A 366 -0.66 -23.36 -6.82
N SER A 367 -1.99 -23.43 -7.01
CA SER A 367 -2.70 -22.33 -7.67
C SER A 367 -2.38 -20.99 -6.99
N PRO A 368 -2.34 -19.87 -7.71
CA PRO A 368 -2.19 -18.52 -7.13
C PRO A 368 -3.15 -18.29 -5.96
N LEU A 369 -4.34 -18.86 -6.02
CA LEU A 369 -5.40 -18.81 -5.03
C LEU A 369 -5.03 -19.35 -3.63
N ARG A 370 -4.19 -20.39 -3.55
CA ARG A 370 -3.77 -20.95 -2.24
C ARG A 370 -2.95 -19.98 -1.38
N ARG A 371 -2.29 -19.01 -2.02
CA ARG A 371 -1.43 -18.03 -1.35
C ARG A 371 -2.17 -16.79 -0.95
N ILE A 372 -3.03 -16.31 -1.84
CA ILE A 372 -3.99 -15.23 -1.53
C ILE A 372 -4.79 -15.66 -0.30
N CYS A 373 -5.26 -16.88 -0.25
CA CYS A 373 -6.00 -17.45 0.85
C CYS A 373 -5.25 -17.32 2.20
N ARG A 374 -3.95 -17.61 2.26
CA ARG A 374 -3.19 -17.57 3.53
C ARG A 374 -2.87 -16.15 3.98
N CYS A 375 -2.46 -15.28 3.06
CA CYS A 375 -2.20 -13.87 3.39
C CYS A 375 -3.50 -13.14 3.70
N SER A 376 -4.56 -13.38 2.95
CA SER A 376 -5.90 -12.84 3.21
C SER A 376 -6.41 -13.28 4.57
N TRP A 377 -6.18 -14.54 4.95
CA TRP A 377 -6.63 -15.05 6.24
C TRP A 377 -5.89 -14.45 7.43
N SER A 378 -4.58 -14.26 7.35
CA SER A 378 -3.83 -13.61 8.43
C SER A 378 -4.23 -12.14 8.59
N MET A 379 -4.43 -11.44 7.49
CA MET A 379 -4.96 -10.06 7.51
C MET A 379 -6.39 -10.03 8.06
N TRP A 380 -7.21 -11.02 7.72
CA TRP A 380 -8.57 -11.11 8.21
C TRP A 380 -8.63 -11.29 9.74
N ARG A 381 -7.73 -12.09 10.33
CA ARG A 381 -7.57 -12.22 11.79
C ARG A 381 -7.30 -10.87 12.46
N THR A 382 -6.46 -10.04 11.86
CA THR A 382 -6.13 -8.70 12.35
C THR A 382 -7.34 -7.77 12.29
N VAL A 383 -8.09 -7.81 11.20
CA VAL A 383 -9.27 -6.97 10.99
C VAL A 383 -10.39 -7.32 11.97
N SER A 384 -10.59 -8.60 12.27
CA SER A 384 -11.66 -9.05 13.17
C SER A 384 -11.42 -8.72 14.64
N GLY A 385 -10.25 -8.15 15.01
CA GLY A 385 -9.94 -7.84 16.42
C GLY A 385 -9.83 -9.09 17.29
N LEU A 386 -9.68 -10.28 16.67
CA LEU A 386 -9.51 -11.59 17.35
C LEU A 386 -8.07 -11.75 17.92
N THR A 387 -7.43 -10.65 18.27
CA THR A 387 -6.30 -10.68 19.20
C THR A 387 -6.86 -11.12 20.56
N CYS A 388 -6.32 -12.17 21.10
CA CYS A 388 -6.67 -12.78 22.38
C CYS A 388 -7.21 -11.77 23.39
N VAL A 389 -8.51 -11.81 23.65
CA VAL A 389 -9.01 -11.42 24.95
C VAL A 389 -8.32 -12.34 25.93
N ASN A 390 -7.53 -11.79 26.85
CA ASN A 390 -6.94 -12.52 27.97
C ASN A 390 -8.04 -13.40 28.58
N VAL A 391 -7.93 -14.69 28.40
CA VAL A 391 -8.68 -15.65 29.22
C VAL A 391 -8.09 -15.49 30.61
N PRO A 392 -8.87 -15.08 31.62
CA PRO A 392 -8.38 -15.06 32.97
C PRO A 392 -7.91 -16.48 33.31
N GLN A 393 -6.67 -16.65 33.69
CA GLN A 393 -6.23 -17.88 34.30
C GLN A 393 -7.03 -18.04 35.60
N THR A 394 -8.02 -18.91 35.57
CA THR A 394 -8.59 -19.45 36.80
C THR A 394 -7.49 -20.16 37.53
N THR A 395 -6.98 -19.50 38.56
CA THR A 395 -6.17 -20.12 39.57
C THR A 395 -6.98 -21.27 40.20
N ALA A 396 -6.63 -22.48 39.85
CA ALA A 396 -7.08 -23.67 40.58
C ALA A 396 -6.43 -23.57 41.97
N SER A 397 -7.21 -23.15 42.96
CA SER A 397 -6.87 -23.33 44.37
C SER A 397 -6.96 -24.79 44.70
N SER A 398 -5.79 -25.37 44.95
CA SER A 398 -5.66 -26.67 45.62
C SER A 398 -6.19 -26.58 47.04
N THR A 399 -7.18 -27.37 47.37
CA THR A 399 -7.42 -27.94 48.68
C THR A 399 -7.55 -29.44 48.50
#